data_98545aa90601a3a1f6386c4c3483bacc
#
_entry.id   98545aa90601a3a1f6386c4c3483bacc
#
_cell.length_a   1.000
_cell.length_b   1.000
_cell.length_c   1.000
_cell.angle_alpha   90.00
_cell.angle_beta   90.00
_cell.angle_gamma   90.00
#
_symmetry.space_group_name_H-M   'P 1'
#
loop_
_entity.id
_entity.type
_entity.pdbx_description
1 polymer ?
#
loop_
_entity_poly.entity_id
_entity_poly.type
_entity_poly.pdbx_seq_one_letter_code
_entity_poly.pdbx_strand_id
1 'polypeptide(L)'
;MPTLLIEKYTGELVPFEPQILKNSLAKSGASENEVEAVFKKVIHRLVSGMTTREIYQIAFDELRSIRKSYAARYNLKKALRDLGPEGYYFEAWIARLFNQKNCQTLQGVTLQGHAVSHEIDVVAVNDNELHLGECKFKNDSNAKTPVTTPMYFLSRFNDLKNIAFEFFGKKMLPTHPWIFTNAHFSSDAIEFSEYYGINLMAWNYPPGNSIKERVDRIALYPITCLTSLTAHQTQQLLKSGIVLVKELIDNRKVFELLQVSPAIEEEILLEAQELVGITSQVSH
;
A
#
# COMPACT_ATOMS: atom_id res chain seq x y z
N MET A 1 -12.26 12.45 35.60
CA MET A 1 -12.40 11.03 35.23
C MET A 1 -11.00 10.47 35.09
N PRO A 2 -10.68 9.26 35.52
CA PRO A 2 -9.35 8.70 35.30
C PRO A 2 -9.06 8.67 33.82
N THR A 3 -7.86 9.11 33.42
CA THR A 3 -7.40 9.08 32.04
C THR A 3 -7.29 7.63 31.61
N LEU A 4 -8.06 7.23 30.60
CA LEU A 4 -8.03 5.88 30.06
C LEU A 4 -6.73 5.69 29.29
N LEU A 5 -5.93 4.71 29.70
CA LEU A 5 -4.64 4.39 29.06
C LEU A 5 -4.81 3.23 28.08
N ILE A 6 -4.12 3.32 26.96
CA ILE A 6 -4.03 2.26 25.95
C ILE A 6 -2.58 1.87 25.73
N GLU A 7 -2.33 0.61 25.34
CA GLU A 7 -1.00 0.10 25.08
C GLU A 7 -0.68 0.21 23.58
N LYS A 8 0.43 0.91 23.27
CA LYS A 8 0.99 0.90 21.93
C LYS A 8 1.69 -0.45 21.63
N TYR A 9 1.94 -0.72 20.36
CA TYR A 9 2.68 -1.93 19.94
C TYR A 9 4.09 -2.01 20.55
N THR A 10 4.66 -0.89 21.02
CA THR A 10 5.94 -0.80 21.74
C THR A 10 5.86 -1.25 23.21
N GLY A 11 4.67 -1.56 23.72
CA GLY A 11 4.40 -1.79 25.13
C GLY A 11 4.23 -0.51 25.98
N GLU A 12 4.33 0.68 25.38
CA GLU A 12 4.15 1.96 26.06
C GLU A 12 2.66 2.23 26.33
N LEU A 13 2.35 2.57 27.57
CA LEU A 13 1.00 3.03 27.95
C LEU A 13 0.88 4.54 27.70
N VAL A 14 -0.11 4.91 26.89
CA VAL A 14 -0.40 6.32 26.55
C VAL A 14 -1.88 6.65 26.76
N PRO A 15 -2.23 7.92 27.01
CA PRO A 15 -3.62 8.34 27.06
C PRO A 15 -4.36 8.00 25.75
N PHE A 16 -5.59 7.49 25.87
CA PHE A 16 -6.45 7.32 24.71
C PHE A 16 -6.94 8.68 24.21
N GLU A 17 -6.70 8.96 22.93
CA GLU A 17 -7.13 10.18 22.27
C GLU A 17 -8.31 9.91 21.32
N PRO A 18 -9.56 10.27 21.70
CA PRO A 18 -10.77 10.03 20.91
C PRO A 18 -10.69 10.53 19.48
N GLN A 19 -10.06 11.70 19.28
CA GLN A 19 -9.98 12.33 17.96
C GLN A 19 -9.12 11.54 16.97
N ILE A 20 -8.08 10.87 17.45
CA ILE A 20 -7.24 10.01 16.60
C ILE A 20 -8.08 8.85 16.01
N LEU A 21 -8.90 8.22 16.86
CA LEU A 21 -9.80 7.15 16.41
C LEU A 21 -10.86 7.68 15.42
N LYS A 22 -11.54 8.80 15.76
CA LYS A 22 -12.54 9.41 14.86
C LYS A 22 -11.95 9.78 13.49
N ASN A 23 -10.76 10.40 13.48
CA ASN A 23 -10.05 10.73 12.23
C ASN A 23 -9.69 9.48 11.43
N SER A 24 -9.34 8.38 12.11
CA SER A 24 -9.05 7.11 11.46
C SER A 24 -10.31 6.48 10.86
N LEU A 25 -11.42 6.48 11.58
CA LEU A 25 -12.72 5.99 11.10
C LEU A 25 -13.24 6.80 9.91
N ALA A 26 -13.16 8.14 9.95
CA ALA A 26 -13.60 9.00 8.85
C ALA A 26 -12.90 8.66 7.52
N LYS A 27 -11.64 8.22 7.57
CA LYS A 27 -10.87 7.79 6.38
C LYS A 27 -11.39 6.50 5.74
N SER A 28 -12.29 5.77 6.37
CA SER A 28 -12.92 4.58 5.78
C SER A 28 -13.94 4.91 4.69
N GLY A 29 -14.37 6.17 4.58
CA GLY A 29 -15.45 6.61 3.72
C GLY A 29 -16.84 6.52 4.34
N ALA A 30 -16.91 6.14 5.64
CA ALA A 30 -18.15 6.18 6.40
C ALA A 30 -18.62 7.62 6.63
N SER A 31 -19.93 7.85 6.62
CA SER A 31 -20.53 9.15 6.93
C SER A 31 -20.28 9.55 8.40
N GLU A 32 -20.42 10.83 8.72
CA GLU A 32 -20.23 11.33 10.09
C GLU A 32 -21.09 10.59 11.11
N ASN A 33 -22.35 10.27 10.76
CA ASN A 33 -23.26 9.51 11.62
C ASN A 33 -22.79 8.08 11.84
N GLU A 34 -22.29 7.41 10.81
CA GLU A 34 -21.74 6.05 10.89
C GLU A 34 -20.44 6.05 11.70
N VAL A 35 -19.54 7.03 11.48
CA VAL A 35 -18.33 7.22 12.28
C VAL A 35 -18.67 7.37 13.77
N GLU A 36 -19.65 8.22 14.09
CA GLU A 36 -20.05 8.42 15.48
C GLU A 36 -20.68 7.16 16.09
N ALA A 37 -21.47 6.41 15.33
CA ALA A 37 -22.05 5.14 15.76
C ALA A 37 -20.98 4.09 16.06
N VAL A 38 -20.00 3.92 15.16
CA VAL A 38 -18.84 3.02 15.36
C VAL A 38 -18.01 3.46 16.55
N PHE A 39 -17.71 4.76 16.63
CA PHE A 39 -16.95 5.33 17.74
C PHE A 39 -17.59 5.01 19.10
N LYS A 40 -18.90 5.24 19.24
CA LYS A 40 -19.63 4.91 20.49
C LYS A 40 -19.52 3.44 20.86
N LYS A 41 -19.63 2.53 19.88
CA LYS A 41 -19.48 1.09 20.11
C LYS A 41 -18.07 0.71 20.55
N VAL A 42 -17.03 1.32 19.94
CA VAL A 42 -15.65 1.12 20.35
C VAL A 42 -15.43 1.62 21.79
N ILE A 43 -15.88 2.84 22.10
CA ILE A 43 -15.76 3.42 23.46
C ILE A 43 -16.45 2.57 24.51
N HIS A 44 -17.62 2.00 24.19
CA HIS A 44 -18.35 1.12 25.12
C HIS A 44 -17.56 -0.15 25.49
N ARG A 45 -16.72 -0.64 24.57
CA ARG A 45 -15.87 -1.84 24.78
C ARG A 45 -14.46 -1.50 25.30
N LEU A 46 -14.11 -0.20 25.32
CA LEU A 46 -12.76 0.24 25.65
C LEU A 46 -12.48 0.12 27.15
N VAL A 47 -11.42 -0.60 27.49
CA VAL A 47 -10.93 -0.75 28.86
C VAL A 47 -9.47 -0.32 28.96
N SER A 48 -9.04 0.14 30.16
CA SER A 48 -7.64 0.55 30.37
C SER A 48 -6.68 -0.63 30.17
N GLY A 49 -5.57 -0.38 29.47
CA GLY A 49 -4.59 -1.42 29.10
C GLY A 49 -4.89 -2.12 27.78
N MET A 50 -6.02 -1.83 27.13
CA MET A 50 -6.32 -2.39 25.80
C MET A 50 -5.30 -1.92 24.78
N THR A 51 -4.83 -2.85 23.94
CA THR A 51 -3.85 -2.56 22.90
C THR A 51 -4.46 -1.78 21.71
N THR A 52 -3.65 -0.99 21.03
CA THR A 52 -4.08 -0.34 19.78
C THR A 52 -4.54 -1.34 18.71
N ARG A 53 -4.06 -2.59 18.75
CA ARG A 53 -4.48 -3.66 17.86
C ARG A 53 -5.90 -4.15 18.17
N GLU A 54 -6.24 -4.31 19.43
CA GLU A 54 -7.61 -4.70 19.85
C GLU A 54 -8.61 -3.62 19.51
N ILE A 55 -8.29 -2.34 19.78
CA ILE A 55 -9.13 -1.19 19.40
C ILE A 55 -9.36 -1.16 17.89
N TYR A 56 -8.30 -1.37 17.11
CA TYR A 56 -8.39 -1.48 15.65
C TYR A 56 -9.32 -2.61 15.22
N GLN A 57 -9.22 -3.79 15.85
CA GLN A 57 -10.06 -4.94 15.48
C GLN A 57 -11.54 -4.67 15.76
N ILE A 58 -11.86 -4.08 16.91
CA ILE A 58 -13.25 -3.69 17.23
C ILE A 58 -13.77 -2.70 16.18
N ALA A 59 -13.01 -1.66 15.86
CA ALA A 59 -13.39 -0.68 14.86
C ALA A 59 -13.59 -1.30 13.47
N PHE A 60 -12.69 -2.19 13.06
CA PHE A 60 -12.78 -2.92 11.81
C PHE A 60 -14.06 -3.78 11.72
N ASP A 61 -14.37 -4.55 12.77
CA ASP A 61 -15.54 -5.42 12.80
C ASP A 61 -16.84 -4.60 12.77
N GLU A 62 -16.90 -3.46 13.47
CA GLU A 62 -18.04 -2.55 13.43
C GLU A 62 -18.21 -1.89 12.06
N LEU A 63 -17.13 -1.43 11.41
CA LEU A 63 -17.17 -0.91 10.04
C LEU A 63 -17.64 -1.99 9.07
N ARG A 64 -17.13 -3.22 9.20
CA ARG A 64 -17.51 -4.36 8.37
C ARG A 64 -19.00 -4.73 8.49
N SER A 65 -19.56 -4.57 9.70
CA SER A 65 -21.00 -4.81 9.94
C SER A 65 -21.90 -3.79 9.24
N ILE A 66 -21.40 -2.59 8.98
CA ILE A 66 -22.13 -1.55 8.23
C ILE A 66 -21.94 -1.78 6.73
N ARG A 67 -20.66 -1.83 6.28
CA ARG A 67 -20.30 -2.02 4.87
C ARG A 67 -18.90 -2.62 4.75
N LYS A 68 -18.77 -3.69 3.97
CA LYS A 68 -17.46 -4.37 3.79
C LYS A 68 -16.41 -3.45 3.18
N SER A 69 -16.79 -2.62 2.23
CA SER A 69 -15.89 -1.64 1.58
C SER A 69 -15.31 -0.61 2.56
N TYR A 70 -16.02 -0.23 3.63
CA TYR A 70 -15.48 0.62 4.69
C TYR A 70 -14.36 -0.10 5.47
N ALA A 71 -14.60 -1.36 5.85
CA ALA A 71 -13.59 -2.16 6.52
C ALA A 71 -12.38 -2.41 5.60
N ALA A 72 -12.60 -2.70 4.33
CA ALA A 72 -11.55 -2.88 3.32
C ALA A 72 -10.66 -1.64 3.22
N ARG A 73 -11.24 -0.44 3.13
CA ARG A 73 -10.51 0.82 3.08
C ARG A 73 -9.77 1.13 4.39
N TYR A 74 -10.42 0.88 5.53
CA TYR A 74 -9.81 1.04 6.85
C TYR A 74 -8.59 0.11 7.03
N ASN A 75 -8.62 -1.07 6.42
CA ASN A 75 -7.59 -2.10 6.48
C ASN A 75 -6.38 -1.84 5.53
N LEU A 76 -6.37 -0.77 4.73
CA LEU A 76 -5.37 -0.57 3.66
C LEU A 76 -3.91 -0.76 4.12
N LYS A 77 -3.53 -0.23 5.30
CA LYS A 77 -2.15 -0.36 5.82
C LYS A 77 -1.77 -1.83 6.05
N LYS A 78 -2.71 -2.61 6.62
CA LYS A 78 -2.54 -4.04 6.81
C LYS A 78 -2.53 -4.78 5.48
N ALA A 79 -3.43 -4.43 4.56
CA ALA A 79 -3.52 -5.05 3.25
C ALA A 79 -2.22 -4.90 2.43
N LEU A 80 -1.58 -3.73 2.47
CA LEU A 80 -0.26 -3.54 1.85
C LEU A 80 0.82 -4.42 2.49
N ARG A 81 0.77 -4.64 3.81
CA ARG A 81 1.67 -5.57 4.50
C ARG A 81 1.38 -7.02 4.11
N ASP A 82 0.11 -7.35 3.89
CA ASP A 82 -0.32 -8.71 3.53
C ASP A 82 0.03 -9.08 2.05
N LEU A 83 0.65 -8.16 1.28
CA LEU A 83 1.35 -8.45 0.02
C LEU A 83 2.70 -9.17 0.22
N GLY A 84 3.17 -9.31 1.50
CA GLY A 84 4.40 -10.03 1.85
C GLY A 84 4.26 -11.55 1.86
N PRO A 85 5.24 -12.26 2.46
CA PRO A 85 6.36 -11.71 3.25
C PRO A 85 7.60 -11.30 2.43
N GLU A 86 7.75 -11.78 1.19
CA GLU A 86 9.00 -11.66 0.42
C GLU A 86 9.11 -10.36 -0.40
N GLY A 87 8.04 -9.56 -0.46
CA GLY A 87 8.05 -8.28 -1.19
C GLY A 87 7.65 -8.37 -2.67
N TYR A 88 7.67 -9.54 -3.30
CA TYR A 88 7.38 -9.73 -4.72
C TYR A 88 6.02 -9.11 -5.17
N TYR A 89 4.95 -9.32 -4.40
CA TYR A 89 3.64 -8.72 -4.74
C TYR A 89 3.59 -7.21 -4.45
N PHE A 90 4.42 -6.72 -3.52
CA PHE A 90 4.56 -5.29 -3.30
C PHE A 90 5.26 -4.61 -4.49
N GLU A 91 6.30 -5.22 -5.06
CA GLU A 91 6.95 -4.77 -6.31
C GLU A 91 5.95 -4.77 -7.47
N ALA A 92 5.17 -5.86 -7.59
CA ALA A 92 4.10 -5.94 -8.58
C ALA A 92 3.06 -4.83 -8.41
N TRP A 93 2.71 -4.49 -7.18
CA TRP A 93 1.81 -3.39 -6.88
C TRP A 93 2.43 -2.02 -7.24
N ILE A 94 3.72 -1.80 -6.92
CA ILE A 94 4.44 -0.57 -7.32
C ILE A 94 4.51 -0.44 -8.86
N ALA A 95 4.72 -1.51 -9.59
CA ALA A 95 4.68 -1.49 -11.06
C ALA A 95 3.32 -0.98 -11.57
N ARG A 96 2.17 -1.42 -10.98
CA ARG A 96 0.83 -0.91 -11.32
C ARG A 96 0.67 0.58 -11.01
N LEU A 97 1.35 1.08 -9.96
CA LEU A 97 1.35 2.51 -9.65
C LEU A 97 1.99 3.35 -10.77
N PHE A 98 3.04 2.85 -11.41
CA PHE A 98 3.64 3.50 -12.58
C PHE A 98 2.76 3.39 -13.82
N ASN A 99 2.06 2.28 -14.03
CA ASN A 99 1.15 2.10 -15.17
C ASN A 99 0.04 3.18 -15.19
N GLN A 100 -0.41 3.66 -14.02
CA GLN A 100 -1.35 4.77 -13.93
C GLN A 100 -0.80 6.11 -14.44
N LYS A 101 0.50 6.20 -14.69
CA LYS A 101 1.20 7.35 -15.27
C LYS A 101 1.59 7.14 -16.74
N ASN A 102 0.93 6.22 -17.43
CA ASN A 102 1.25 5.84 -18.81
C ASN A 102 2.70 5.33 -18.99
N CYS A 103 3.28 4.74 -17.95
CA CYS A 103 4.54 4.04 -18.04
C CYS A 103 4.32 2.57 -18.41
N GLN A 104 5.17 2.01 -19.25
CA GLN A 104 5.33 0.57 -19.38
C GLN A 104 6.31 0.08 -18.31
N THR A 105 6.05 -1.06 -17.69
CA THR A 105 6.83 -1.53 -16.54
C THR A 105 7.36 -2.95 -16.70
N LEU A 106 8.53 -3.21 -16.10
CA LEU A 106 9.11 -4.54 -15.92
C LEU A 106 9.49 -4.70 -14.43
N GLN A 107 9.57 -5.93 -13.95
CA GLN A 107 9.95 -6.29 -12.59
C GLN A 107 11.15 -7.24 -12.58
N GLY A 108 12.00 -7.13 -11.55
CA GLY A 108 13.13 -8.05 -11.35
C GLY A 108 14.12 -8.05 -12.52
N VAL A 109 14.50 -6.86 -13.03
CA VAL A 109 15.36 -6.74 -14.22
C VAL A 109 16.81 -6.61 -13.78
N THR A 110 17.67 -7.50 -14.27
CA THR A 110 19.12 -7.38 -14.09
C THR A 110 19.73 -6.49 -15.15
N LEU A 111 20.37 -5.39 -14.75
CA LEU A 111 21.07 -4.44 -15.61
C LEU A 111 22.57 -4.52 -15.38
N GLN A 112 23.35 -4.57 -16.48
CA GLN A 112 24.81 -4.50 -16.39
C GLN A 112 25.25 -3.05 -16.19
N GLY A 113 25.87 -2.76 -15.05
CA GLY A 113 26.53 -1.49 -14.76
C GLY A 113 27.95 -1.44 -15.32
N HIS A 114 28.63 -0.31 -15.09
CA HIS A 114 30.05 -0.17 -15.45
C HIS A 114 30.93 -1.14 -14.65
N ALA A 115 30.64 -1.30 -13.36
CA ALA A 115 31.40 -2.17 -12.48
C ALA A 115 30.81 -3.56 -12.36
N VAL A 116 29.52 -3.66 -12.04
CA VAL A 116 28.83 -4.93 -11.74
C VAL A 116 27.39 -4.92 -12.25
N SER A 117 26.75 -6.10 -12.27
CA SER A 117 25.32 -6.21 -12.54
C SER A 117 24.48 -5.84 -11.31
N HIS A 118 23.33 -5.22 -11.56
CA HIS A 118 22.37 -4.82 -10.53
C HIS A 118 20.99 -5.35 -10.86
N GLU A 119 20.34 -6.00 -9.92
CA GLU A 119 18.92 -6.30 -10.00
C GLU A 119 18.11 -5.06 -9.60
N ILE A 120 17.14 -4.67 -10.43
CA ILE A 120 16.24 -3.53 -10.23
C ILE A 120 14.82 -4.08 -10.07
N ASP A 121 14.20 -3.80 -8.94
CA ASP A 121 12.90 -4.36 -8.59
C ASP A 121 11.80 -3.90 -9.54
N VAL A 122 11.81 -2.61 -9.93
CA VAL A 122 10.85 -2.05 -10.88
C VAL A 122 11.56 -1.12 -11.86
N VAL A 123 11.43 -1.42 -13.15
CA VAL A 123 11.79 -0.52 -14.24
C VAL A 123 10.50 0.04 -14.82
N ALA A 124 10.40 1.38 -14.95
CA ALA A 124 9.26 2.03 -15.56
C ALA A 124 9.70 3.03 -16.63
N VAL A 125 9.07 2.96 -17.81
CA VAL A 125 9.46 3.73 -19.00
C VAL A 125 8.24 4.48 -19.52
N ASN A 126 8.38 5.76 -19.74
CA ASN A 126 7.49 6.58 -20.56
C ASN A 126 8.25 7.15 -21.76
N ASP A 127 7.71 8.17 -22.45
CA ASP A 127 8.33 8.70 -23.66
C ASP A 127 9.71 9.35 -23.43
N ASN A 128 9.94 9.95 -22.27
CA ASN A 128 11.11 10.76 -21.98
C ASN A 128 11.89 10.33 -20.75
N GLU A 129 11.39 9.39 -19.95
CA GLU A 129 11.93 9.07 -18.64
C GLU A 129 12.10 7.57 -18.46
N LEU A 130 13.25 7.17 -17.92
CA LEU A 130 13.55 5.83 -17.45
C LEU A 130 13.69 5.87 -15.92
N HIS A 131 12.73 5.29 -15.22
CA HIS A 131 12.70 5.19 -13.78
C HIS A 131 13.24 3.83 -13.33
N LEU A 132 14.18 3.86 -12.38
CA LEU A 132 14.69 2.67 -11.70
C LEU A 132 14.22 2.69 -10.25
N GLY A 133 13.49 1.66 -9.83
CA GLY A 133 12.85 1.56 -8.52
C GLY A 133 13.42 0.42 -7.68
N GLU A 134 13.72 0.73 -6.43
CA GLU A 134 14.08 -0.21 -5.36
C GLU A 134 12.92 -0.29 -4.37
N CYS A 135 12.45 -1.50 -4.06
CA CYS A 135 11.35 -1.74 -3.15
C CYS A 135 11.86 -2.32 -1.82
N LYS A 136 11.57 -1.64 -0.71
CA LYS A 136 11.93 -2.09 0.63
C LYS A 136 10.68 -2.47 1.41
N PHE A 137 10.23 -3.70 1.19
CA PHE A 137 9.11 -4.27 1.91
C PHE A 137 9.46 -4.50 3.39
N LYS A 138 8.52 -4.20 4.29
CA LYS A 138 8.65 -4.38 5.74
C LYS A 138 7.45 -5.16 6.29
N ASN A 139 7.71 -6.25 7.00
CA ASN A 139 6.67 -7.00 7.72
C ASN A 139 6.12 -6.20 8.92
N ASP A 140 6.94 -5.32 9.53
CA ASP A 140 6.49 -4.32 10.48
C ASP A 140 6.21 -3.00 9.76
N SER A 141 4.94 -2.62 9.68
CA SER A 141 4.49 -1.38 9.04
C SER A 141 4.88 -0.09 9.79
N ASN A 142 5.47 -0.19 10.97
CA ASN A 142 6.02 0.94 11.74
C ASN A 142 7.53 1.02 11.64
N ALA A 143 8.18 0.05 11.00
CA ALA A 143 9.62 0.07 10.77
C ALA A 143 10.04 1.30 9.95
N LYS A 144 11.27 1.75 10.18
CA LYS A 144 11.89 2.83 9.41
C LYS A 144 12.98 2.27 8.51
N THR A 145 12.95 2.65 7.25
CA THR A 145 14.04 2.40 6.30
C THR A 145 15.16 3.39 6.57
N PRO A 146 16.37 2.92 6.94
CA PRO A 146 17.48 3.79 7.35
C PRO A 146 18.18 4.43 6.16
N VAL A 147 18.99 5.46 6.43
CA VAL A 147 19.78 6.21 5.42
C VAL A 147 20.73 5.31 4.61
N THR A 148 21.18 4.20 5.16
CA THR A 148 22.03 3.23 4.43
C THR A 148 21.36 2.70 3.17
N THR A 149 20.01 2.64 3.13
CA THR A 149 19.27 2.21 1.94
C THR A 149 19.44 3.17 0.76
N PRO A 150 19.12 4.48 0.87
CA PRO A 150 19.35 5.40 -0.24
C PRO A 150 20.84 5.60 -0.57
N MET A 151 21.75 5.52 0.40
CA MET A 151 23.19 5.53 0.13
C MET A 151 23.62 4.37 -0.77
N TYR A 152 23.19 3.15 -0.44
CA TYR A 152 23.47 1.96 -1.25
C TYR A 152 22.83 2.06 -2.64
N PHE A 153 21.56 2.47 -2.72
CA PHE A 153 20.88 2.61 -4.00
C PHE A 153 21.48 3.69 -4.89
N LEU A 154 21.95 4.80 -4.31
CA LEU A 154 22.67 5.85 -5.06
C LEU A 154 23.93 5.30 -5.73
N SER A 155 24.70 4.45 -5.04
CA SER A 155 25.88 3.81 -5.62
C SER A 155 25.52 2.93 -6.82
N ARG A 156 24.46 2.13 -6.71
CA ARG A 156 23.92 1.31 -7.83
C ARG A 156 23.44 2.18 -8.98
N PHE A 157 22.68 3.23 -8.71
CA PHE A 157 22.21 4.15 -9.72
C PHE A 157 23.35 4.88 -10.45
N ASN A 158 24.39 5.30 -9.72
CA ASN A 158 25.55 5.93 -10.31
C ASN A 158 26.34 5.02 -11.25
N ASP A 159 26.34 3.70 -10.98
CA ASP A 159 26.97 2.69 -11.84
C ASP A 159 26.16 2.44 -13.14
N LEU A 160 24.85 2.77 -13.15
CA LEU A 160 23.92 2.57 -14.26
C LEU A 160 23.63 3.84 -15.09
N LYS A 161 23.57 5.02 -14.46
CA LYS A 161 22.95 6.24 -15.01
C LYS A 161 23.52 6.72 -16.36
N ASN A 162 24.76 6.36 -16.68
CA ASN A 162 25.42 6.76 -17.93
C ASN A 162 25.42 5.65 -18.99
N ILE A 163 24.69 4.57 -18.76
CA ILE A 163 24.54 3.45 -19.71
C ILE A 163 23.13 3.52 -20.31
N ALA A 164 23.06 3.51 -21.65
CA ALA A 164 21.78 3.49 -22.33
C ALA A 164 21.24 2.05 -22.41
N PHE A 165 20.08 1.81 -21.81
CA PHE A 165 19.37 0.52 -21.85
C PHE A 165 18.23 0.56 -22.84
N GLU A 166 17.93 -0.58 -23.46
CA GLU A 166 16.82 -0.72 -24.39
C GLU A 166 15.62 -1.39 -23.70
N PHE A 167 14.50 -0.67 -23.63
CA PHE A 167 13.23 -1.15 -23.11
C PHE A 167 12.10 -0.77 -24.05
N PHE A 168 11.22 -1.71 -24.37
CA PHE A 168 10.04 -1.47 -25.20
C PHE A 168 10.36 -0.78 -26.53
N GLY A 169 11.52 -1.14 -27.15
CA GLY A 169 12.01 -0.55 -28.41
C GLY A 169 12.57 0.87 -28.28
N LYS A 170 12.79 1.37 -27.05
CA LYS A 170 13.39 2.69 -26.77
C LYS A 170 14.73 2.52 -26.07
N LYS A 171 15.76 3.24 -26.55
CA LYS A 171 17.08 3.28 -25.93
C LYS A 171 17.23 4.55 -25.10
N MET A 172 17.35 4.41 -23.78
CA MET A 172 17.27 5.51 -22.83
C MET A 172 18.31 5.40 -21.72
N LEU A 173 18.74 6.55 -21.19
CA LEU A 173 19.53 6.63 -19.97
C LEU A 173 18.59 6.64 -18.74
N PRO A 174 18.97 5.99 -17.64
CA PRO A 174 18.24 6.14 -16.38
C PRO A 174 18.20 7.61 -15.92
N THR A 175 16.99 8.10 -15.64
CA THR A 175 16.75 9.51 -15.28
C THR A 175 16.25 9.69 -13.85
N HIS A 176 15.47 8.73 -13.34
CA HIS A 176 14.77 8.88 -12.06
C HIS A 176 15.01 7.68 -11.14
N PRO A 177 15.87 7.83 -10.11
CA PRO A 177 15.99 6.83 -9.04
C PRO A 177 14.81 6.93 -8.08
N TRP A 178 14.22 5.78 -7.71
CA TRP A 178 13.09 5.67 -6.78
C TRP A 178 13.35 4.65 -5.69
N ILE A 179 12.93 4.96 -4.46
CA ILE A 179 12.85 3.98 -3.38
C ILE A 179 11.43 3.97 -2.81
N PHE A 180 10.87 2.77 -2.71
CA PHE A 180 9.51 2.52 -2.21
C PHE A 180 9.56 1.71 -0.92
N THR A 181 8.67 2.01 0.03
CA THR A 181 8.45 1.17 1.20
C THR A 181 6.98 1.24 1.65
N ASN A 182 6.44 0.09 2.09
CA ASN A 182 5.12 0.03 2.71
C ASN A 182 5.10 0.57 4.16
N ALA A 183 6.25 0.96 4.70
CA ALA A 183 6.47 1.46 6.06
C ALA A 183 6.86 2.95 6.06
N HIS A 184 7.95 3.33 6.70
CA HIS A 184 8.40 4.71 6.84
C HIS A 184 9.88 4.87 6.45
N PHE A 185 10.32 6.10 6.18
CA PHE A 185 11.73 6.45 6.10
C PHE A 185 12.19 7.12 7.40
N SER A 186 13.48 6.99 7.73
CA SER A 186 14.09 7.83 8.76
C SER A 186 14.26 9.28 8.24
N SER A 187 14.40 10.27 9.14
CA SER A 187 14.72 11.65 8.77
C SER A 187 15.93 11.74 7.87
N ASP A 188 17.03 11.08 8.30
CA ASP A 188 18.28 11.07 7.56
C ASP A 188 18.15 10.45 6.16
N ALA A 189 17.28 9.42 6.00
CA ALA A 189 17.01 8.84 4.69
C ALA A 189 16.28 9.83 3.78
N ILE A 190 15.37 10.63 4.33
CA ILE A 190 14.63 11.66 3.58
C ILE A 190 15.59 12.77 3.17
N GLU A 191 16.33 13.37 4.13
CA GLU A 191 17.28 14.47 3.89
C GLU A 191 18.36 14.08 2.87
N PHE A 192 18.92 12.87 3.01
CA PHE A 192 19.90 12.35 2.05
C PHE A 192 19.31 12.22 0.64
N SER A 193 18.12 11.68 0.54
CA SER A 193 17.47 11.44 -0.75
C SER A 193 17.08 12.74 -1.46
N GLU A 194 16.59 13.72 -0.71
CA GLU A 194 16.29 15.06 -1.23
C GLU A 194 17.54 15.73 -1.79
N TYR A 195 18.67 15.66 -1.07
CA TYR A 195 19.94 16.24 -1.51
C TYR A 195 20.47 15.60 -2.80
N TYR A 196 20.36 14.27 -2.93
CA TYR A 196 20.88 13.53 -4.09
C TYR A 196 19.85 13.29 -5.21
N GLY A 197 18.66 13.84 -5.09
CA GLY A 197 17.61 13.69 -6.12
C GLY A 197 17.02 12.29 -6.24
N ILE A 198 17.02 11.50 -5.16
CA ILE A 198 16.36 10.20 -5.10
C ILE A 198 14.88 10.40 -4.71
N ASN A 199 13.98 9.93 -5.54
CA ASN A 199 12.56 9.99 -5.25
C ASN A 199 12.18 8.95 -4.20
N LEU A 200 11.46 9.36 -3.17
CA LEU A 200 10.99 8.48 -2.11
C LEU A 200 9.47 8.36 -2.11
N MET A 201 8.96 7.18 -1.85
CA MET A 201 7.55 6.95 -1.59
C MET A 201 7.34 5.91 -0.48
N ALA A 202 6.63 6.32 0.56
CA ALA A 202 6.30 5.50 1.72
C ALA A 202 4.82 5.61 2.08
N TRP A 203 4.38 4.89 3.11
CA TRP A 203 3.02 4.94 3.61
C TRP A 203 2.48 6.37 3.81
N ASN A 204 3.31 7.26 4.38
CA ASN A 204 2.97 8.65 4.71
C ASN A 204 3.94 9.69 4.09
N TYR A 205 4.73 9.31 3.10
CA TYR A 205 5.71 10.20 2.44
C TYR A 205 5.67 10.03 0.92
N PRO A 206 5.83 11.11 0.12
CA PRO A 206 5.86 12.51 0.58
C PRO A 206 4.46 12.99 1.03
N PRO A 207 4.36 14.02 1.89
CA PRO A 207 3.08 14.61 2.28
C PRO A 207 2.26 15.05 1.06
N GLY A 208 0.95 14.76 1.07
CA GLY A 208 0.04 15.07 -0.04
C GLY A 208 0.15 14.11 -1.25
N ASN A 209 1.14 13.23 -1.29
CA ASN A 209 1.38 12.31 -2.41
C ASN A 209 2.00 10.96 -1.99
N SER A 210 1.76 10.55 -0.76
CA SER A 210 2.18 9.29 -0.17
C SER A 210 1.44 8.09 -0.78
N ILE A 211 1.89 6.87 -0.46
CA ILE A 211 1.21 5.63 -0.89
C ILE A 211 -0.28 5.69 -0.51
N LYS A 212 -0.59 6.03 0.74
CA LYS A 212 -1.95 6.11 1.24
C LYS A 212 -2.82 7.07 0.43
N GLU A 213 -2.34 8.29 0.22
CA GLU A 213 -3.08 9.34 -0.49
C GLU A 213 -3.24 9.02 -1.98
N ARG A 214 -2.25 8.35 -2.58
CA ARG A 214 -2.35 7.88 -3.97
C ARG A 214 -3.38 6.77 -4.12
N VAL A 215 -3.35 5.76 -3.24
CA VAL A 215 -4.36 4.68 -3.28
C VAL A 215 -5.76 5.24 -3.19
N ASP A 216 -5.99 6.15 -2.25
CA ASP A 216 -7.29 6.80 -2.08
C ASP A 216 -7.72 7.60 -3.32
N ARG A 217 -6.78 8.32 -3.97
CA ARG A 217 -7.07 9.19 -5.13
C ARG A 217 -7.37 8.44 -6.43
N ILE A 218 -6.68 7.31 -6.67
CA ILE A 218 -6.78 6.58 -7.95
C ILE A 218 -7.36 5.17 -7.81
N ALA A 219 -7.89 4.85 -6.63
CA ALA A 219 -8.47 3.55 -6.29
C ALA A 219 -7.53 2.36 -6.55
N LEU A 220 -6.23 2.48 -6.20
CA LEU A 220 -5.21 1.45 -6.41
C LEU A 220 -5.16 0.47 -5.23
N TYR A 221 -6.33 0.00 -4.79
CA TYR A 221 -6.44 -0.92 -3.67
C TYR A 221 -5.86 -2.29 -4.03
N PRO A 222 -4.92 -2.84 -3.20
CA PRO A 222 -4.47 -4.21 -3.40
C PRO A 222 -5.59 -5.21 -3.12
N ILE A 223 -5.55 -6.35 -3.79
CA ILE A 223 -6.56 -7.42 -3.65
C ILE A 223 -6.71 -7.90 -2.19
N THR A 224 -5.64 -7.79 -1.40
CA THR A 224 -5.60 -8.10 0.04
C THR A 224 -6.48 -7.19 0.91
N CYS A 225 -7.04 -6.10 0.35
CA CYS A 225 -8.03 -5.27 1.04
C CYS A 225 -9.38 -5.97 1.21
N LEU A 226 -9.79 -6.83 0.27
CA LEU A 226 -11.12 -7.43 0.26
C LEU A 226 -11.32 -8.36 1.46
N THR A 227 -12.41 -8.11 2.19
CA THR A 227 -12.76 -8.84 3.42
C THR A 227 -13.61 -10.06 3.18
N SER A 228 -14.21 -10.18 1.99
CA SER A 228 -14.98 -11.34 1.53
C SER A 228 -14.11 -12.45 0.95
N LEU A 229 -12.82 -12.20 0.69
CA LEU A 229 -11.88 -13.23 0.28
C LEU A 229 -11.25 -13.93 1.49
N THR A 230 -11.15 -15.26 1.41
CA THR A 230 -10.30 -16.02 2.35
C THR A 230 -8.83 -15.83 2.03
N ALA A 231 -7.94 -16.11 3.00
CA ALA A 231 -6.49 -16.04 2.78
C ALA A 231 -6.03 -16.95 1.62
N HIS A 232 -6.63 -18.13 1.46
CA HIS A 232 -6.34 -19.04 0.36
C HIS A 232 -6.73 -18.45 -1.01
N GLN A 233 -7.93 -17.89 -1.12
CA GLN A 233 -8.40 -17.25 -2.34
C GLN A 233 -7.55 -16.05 -2.73
N THR A 234 -7.18 -15.21 -1.74
CA THR A 234 -6.26 -14.09 -1.96
C THR A 234 -4.92 -14.55 -2.52
N GLN A 235 -4.35 -15.64 -1.99
CA GLN A 235 -3.10 -16.20 -2.50
C GLN A 235 -3.24 -16.80 -3.91
N GLN A 236 -4.37 -17.44 -4.23
CA GLN A 236 -4.64 -17.92 -5.59
C GLN A 236 -4.68 -16.74 -6.58
N LEU A 237 -5.38 -15.65 -6.24
CA LEU A 237 -5.45 -14.44 -7.06
C LEU A 237 -4.07 -13.81 -7.27
N LEU A 238 -3.29 -13.62 -6.21
CA LEU A 238 -1.94 -13.08 -6.29
C LEU A 238 -1.03 -13.94 -7.18
N LYS A 239 -1.08 -15.27 -7.04
CA LYS A 239 -0.32 -16.21 -7.89
C LYS A 239 -0.75 -16.16 -9.36
N SER A 240 -2.02 -15.85 -9.66
CA SER A 240 -2.52 -15.65 -11.01
C SER A 240 -2.21 -14.26 -11.59
N GLY A 241 -1.50 -13.41 -10.84
CA GLY A 241 -1.10 -12.06 -11.26
C GLY A 241 -2.15 -10.97 -10.96
N ILE A 242 -3.25 -11.30 -10.28
CA ILE A 242 -4.26 -10.32 -9.83
C ILE A 242 -3.76 -9.69 -8.52
N VAL A 243 -3.27 -8.48 -8.62
CA VAL A 243 -2.71 -7.72 -7.49
C VAL A 243 -3.66 -6.61 -7.02
N LEU A 244 -4.47 -6.07 -7.95
CA LEU A 244 -5.38 -4.96 -7.69
C LEU A 244 -6.84 -5.42 -7.67
N VAL A 245 -7.65 -4.76 -6.85
CA VAL A 245 -9.10 -4.93 -6.83
C VAL A 245 -9.72 -4.61 -8.20
N LYS A 246 -9.21 -3.60 -8.92
CA LYS A 246 -9.65 -3.28 -10.28
C LYS A 246 -9.43 -4.44 -11.26
N GLU A 247 -8.27 -5.11 -11.18
CA GLU A 247 -7.96 -6.24 -12.05
C GLU A 247 -8.93 -7.42 -11.85
N LEU A 248 -9.43 -7.61 -10.61
CA LEU A 248 -10.48 -8.60 -10.32
C LEU A 248 -11.81 -8.21 -10.99
N ILE A 249 -12.21 -6.95 -10.91
CA ILE A 249 -13.45 -6.44 -11.52
C ILE A 249 -13.42 -6.62 -13.05
N ASP A 250 -12.28 -6.31 -13.66
CA ASP A 250 -12.09 -6.33 -15.11
C ASP A 250 -11.93 -7.75 -15.67
N ASN A 251 -11.51 -8.72 -14.85
CA ASN A 251 -11.25 -10.10 -15.27
C ASN A 251 -12.06 -11.13 -14.48
N ARG A 252 -13.35 -11.24 -14.80
CA ARG A 252 -14.27 -12.19 -14.12
C ARG A 252 -13.89 -13.67 -14.30
N LYS A 253 -13.14 -14.03 -15.35
CA LYS A 253 -12.70 -15.42 -15.56
C LYS A 253 -11.84 -15.96 -14.42
N VAL A 254 -11.23 -15.07 -13.65
CA VAL A 254 -10.40 -15.46 -12.49
C VAL A 254 -11.24 -16.13 -11.38
N PHE A 255 -12.57 -15.92 -11.34
CA PHE A 255 -13.45 -16.59 -10.38
C PHE A 255 -13.57 -18.10 -10.62
N GLU A 256 -13.31 -18.57 -11.84
CA GLU A 256 -13.19 -20.00 -12.14
C GLU A 256 -12.09 -20.68 -11.32
N LEU A 257 -10.97 -19.94 -11.06
CA LEU A 257 -9.87 -20.43 -10.22
C LEU A 257 -10.27 -20.54 -8.74
N LEU A 258 -11.20 -19.69 -8.28
CA LEU A 258 -11.59 -19.62 -6.88
C LEU A 258 -12.62 -20.71 -6.52
N GLN A 259 -13.27 -21.32 -7.51
CA GLN A 259 -14.30 -22.36 -7.33
C GLN A 259 -15.39 -21.96 -6.32
N VAL A 260 -15.82 -20.71 -6.36
CA VAL A 260 -16.85 -20.16 -5.46
C VAL A 260 -18.24 -20.29 -6.08
N SER A 261 -19.27 -20.29 -5.23
CA SER A 261 -20.65 -20.21 -5.71
C SER A 261 -20.96 -18.84 -6.32
N PRO A 262 -21.95 -18.73 -7.23
CA PRO A 262 -22.34 -17.44 -7.81
C PRO A 262 -22.70 -16.38 -6.76
N ALA A 263 -23.29 -16.78 -5.63
CA ALA A 263 -23.63 -15.86 -4.54
C ALA A 263 -22.38 -15.28 -3.86
N ILE A 264 -21.33 -16.08 -3.68
CA ILE A 264 -20.04 -15.61 -3.11
C ILE A 264 -19.31 -14.73 -4.12
N GLU A 265 -19.34 -15.09 -5.41
CA GLU A 265 -18.77 -14.24 -6.46
C GLU A 265 -19.42 -12.85 -6.47
N GLU A 266 -20.75 -12.79 -6.43
CA GLU A 266 -21.51 -11.54 -6.40
C GLU A 266 -21.15 -10.70 -5.14
N GLU A 267 -21.02 -11.34 -3.99
CA GLU A 267 -20.62 -10.69 -2.73
C GLU A 267 -19.22 -10.06 -2.83
N ILE A 268 -18.24 -10.80 -3.40
CA ILE A 268 -16.86 -10.29 -3.58
C ILE A 268 -16.86 -9.13 -4.57
N LEU A 269 -17.60 -9.26 -5.68
CA LEU A 269 -17.69 -8.21 -6.70
C LEU A 269 -18.37 -6.95 -6.17
N LEU A 270 -19.40 -7.08 -5.36
CA LEU A 270 -20.08 -5.94 -4.75
C LEU A 270 -19.12 -5.17 -3.83
N GLU A 271 -18.41 -5.88 -2.94
CA GLU A 271 -17.39 -5.25 -2.09
C GLU A 271 -16.31 -4.56 -2.93
N ALA A 272 -15.81 -5.22 -3.97
CA ALA A 272 -14.79 -4.68 -4.86
C ALA A 272 -15.23 -3.40 -5.58
N GLN A 273 -16.44 -3.41 -6.16
CA GLN A 273 -17.03 -2.28 -6.87
C GLN A 273 -17.29 -1.09 -5.93
N GLU A 274 -17.83 -1.34 -4.74
CA GLU A 274 -18.05 -0.31 -3.73
C GLU A 274 -16.73 0.32 -3.26
N LEU A 275 -15.68 -0.49 -3.05
CA LEU A 275 -14.38 -0.01 -2.62
C LEU A 275 -13.76 0.93 -3.65
N VAL A 276 -13.83 0.58 -4.91
CA VAL A 276 -13.32 1.40 -6.02
C VAL A 276 -14.20 2.63 -6.24
N GLY A 277 -15.52 2.50 -6.11
CA GLY A 277 -16.50 3.58 -6.31
C GLY A 277 -16.44 4.66 -5.22
N ILE A 278 -16.16 4.31 -3.97
CA ILE A 278 -16.00 5.27 -2.86
C ILE A 278 -14.92 6.31 -3.19
N THR A 279 -13.84 5.93 -3.86
CA THR A 279 -12.74 6.82 -4.23
C THR A 279 -13.17 7.88 -5.24
N SER A 280 -14.10 7.55 -6.14
CA SER A 280 -14.61 8.48 -7.16
C SER A 280 -15.47 9.61 -6.58
N GLN A 281 -16.05 9.42 -5.37
CA GLN A 281 -16.90 10.40 -4.69
C GLN A 281 -16.13 11.40 -3.82
N VAL A 282 -14.89 11.11 -3.47
CA VAL A 282 -14.06 11.98 -2.61
C VAL A 282 -13.17 12.94 -3.42
N SER A 283 -13.15 12.81 -4.74
CA SER A 283 -12.24 13.56 -5.64
C SER A 283 -12.89 14.81 -6.27
N HIS A 284 -14.05 15.26 -5.75
CA HIS A 284 -14.76 16.48 -6.22
C HIS A 284 -14.87 17.53 -5.14
#